data_e4d25c7ca0a83a3fc7337bfb22953e47
#
_entry.id   e4d25c7ca0a83a3fc7337bfb22953e47
#
_cell.length_a   1.000
_cell.length_b   1.000
_cell.length_c   1.000
_cell.angle_alpha   90.00
_cell.angle_beta   90.00
_cell.angle_gamma   90.00
#
_symmetry.space_group_name_H-M   'P 1'
#
loop_
_entity.id
_entity.type
_entity.pdbx_description
1 polymer ?
#
loop_
_entity_poly.entity_id
_entity_poly.type
_entity_poly.pdbx_seq_one_letter_code
_entity_poly.pdbx_strand_id
1 'polypeptide(L)'
;MERSKAEAVIEAVLFTMGDSVEISRLADVIEEDVKTTKTILKEMAERYEKEDRGIALTQFDNAVQLCTKADMYEYLIKIARAPRKMTLTDTVLETLSIIAYKQPVTRVEVERVRGVSCDHAINKLLEYDLITELGRLDAPGRPLLFGTTEQFLRCFGVKSLEELPELNPVQLEEFKQQAEAEVQLQLEV
;
A
#
# COMPACT_ATOMS: atom_id res chain seq x y z
N MET A 1 -15.37 10.32 -26.31
CA MET A 1 -14.79 11.71 -26.19
C MET A 1 -13.54 11.83 -27.05
N GLU A 2 -13.19 13.06 -27.55
CA GLU A 2 -11.90 13.24 -28.22
C GLU A 2 -10.75 12.95 -27.25
N ARG A 3 -9.70 12.24 -27.72
CA ARG A 3 -8.64 11.72 -26.87
C ARG A 3 -7.90 12.79 -26.06
N SER A 4 -7.53 13.90 -26.72
CA SER A 4 -6.84 15.02 -26.06
C SER A 4 -7.69 15.63 -24.92
N LYS A 5 -9.00 15.68 -25.12
CA LYS A 5 -9.94 16.15 -24.11
C LYS A 5 -10.08 15.14 -22.98
N ALA A 6 -10.13 13.85 -23.27
CA ALA A 6 -10.18 12.79 -22.25
C ALA A 6 -8.96 12.86 -21.32
N GLU A 7 -7.76 13.03 -21.88
CA GLU A 7 -6.54 13.20 -21.12
C GLU A 7 -6.57 14.44 -20.21
N ALA A 8 -7.01 15.56 -20.73
CA ALA A 8 -7.13 16.80 -19.95
C ALA A 8 -8.17 16.67 -18.83
N VAL A 9 -9.27 15.95 -19.07
CA VAL A 9 -10.28 15.66 -18.02
C VAL A 9 -9.69 14.77 -16.94
N ILE A 10 -8.99 13.68 -17.31
CA ILE A 10 -8.31 12.79 -16.36
C ILE A 10 -7.32 13.59 -15.51
N GLU A 11 -6.47 14.40 -16.12
CA GLU A 11 -5.50 15.25 -15.42
C GLU A 11 -6.19 16.17 -14.41
N ALA A 12 -7.26 16.85 -14.83
CA ALA A 12 -8.02 17.74 -13.95
C ALA A 12 -8.67 17.00 -12.77
N VAL A 13 -9.23 15.82 -13.01
CA VAL A 13 -9.84 14.99 -11.94
C VAL A 13 -8.77 14.56 -10.95
N LEU A 14 -7.65 14.00 -11.42
CA LEU A 14 -6.57 13.52 -10.56
C LEU A 14 -5.94 14.66 -9.75
N PHE A 15 -5.75 15.83 -10.37
CA PHE A 15 -5.25 17.02 -9.67
C PHE A 15 -6.20 17.50 -8.57
N THR A 16 -7.50 17.51 -8.86
CA THR A 16 -8.53 17.99 -7.92
C THR A 16 -8.69 17.04 -6.74
N MET A 17 -8.66 15.73 -7.00
CA MET A 17 -8.85 14.73 -5.96
C MET A 17 -7.65 14.64 -5.01
N GLY A 18 -6.42 14.82 -5.52
CA GLY A 18 -5.20 14.72 -4.74
C GLY A 18 -4.85 13.31 -4.28
N ASP A 19 -5.85 12.46 -4.08
CA ASP A 19 -5.73 11.05 -3.74
C ASP A 19 -5.88 10.16 -4.99
N SER A 20 -5.68 8.85 -4.82
CA SER A 20 -5.90 7.89 -5.88
C SER A 20 -7.37 7.82 -6.31
N VAL A 21 -7.59 7.66 -7.60
CA VAL A 21 -8.93 7.52 -8.18
C VAL A 21 -9.00 6.18 -8.91
N GLU A 22 -10.07 5.42 -8.64
CA GLU A 22 -10.32 4.15 -9.34
C GLU A 22 -10.46 4.37 -10.84
N ILE A 23 -9.84 3.47 -11.63
CA ILE A 23 -9.86 3.54 -13.09
C ILE A 23 -11.28 3.43 -13.64
N SER A 24 -12.17 2.65 -12.99
CA SER A 24 -13.58 2.55 -13.31
C SER A 24 -14.28 3.93 -13.25
N ARG A 25 -14.02 4.72 -12.21
CA ARG A 25 -14.59 6.06 -12.06
C ARG A 25 -14.07 7.04 -13.10
N LEU A 26 -12.80 6.94 -13.47
CA LEU A 26 -12.25 7.73 -14.57
C LEU A 26 -12.88 7.36 -15.91
N ALA A 27 -13.10 6.06 -16.16
CA ALA A 27 -13.77 5.55 -17.33
C ALA A 27 -15.18 6.12 -17.47
N ASP A 28 -15.96 6.14 -16.37
CA ASP A 28 -17.29 6.73 -16.33
C ASP A 28 -17.27 8.24 -16.66
N VAL A 29 -16.30 8.99 -16.12
CA VAL A 29 -16.18 10.43 -16.33
C VAL A 29 -15.85 10.79 -17.77
N ILE A 30 -14.99 10.00 -18.44
CA ILE A 30 -14.62 10.24 -19.84
C ILE A 30 -15.54 9.54 -20.84
N GLU A 31 -16.55 8.80 -20.35
CA GLU A 31 -17.53 8.02 -21.15
C GLU A 31 -16.85 6.99 -22.07
N GLU A 32 -15.84 6.30 -21.55
CA GLU A 32 -15.09 5.24 -22.23
C GLU A 32 -15.09 3.94 -21.43
N ASP A 33 -14.72 2.83 -22.04
CA ASP A 33 -14.54 1.59 -21.33
C ASP A 33 -13.22 1.56 -20.53
N VAL A 34 -13.17 0.69 -19.50
CA VAL A 34 -12.01 0.55 -18.60
C VAL A 34 -10.72 0.18 -19.36
N LYS A 35 -10.83 -0.61 -20.43
CA LYS A 35 -9.67 -1.04 -21.22
C LYS A 35 -9.08 0.15 -22.00
N THR A 36 -9.92 0.94 -22.63
CA THR A 36 -9.55 2.17 -23.33
C THR A 36 -8.94 3.16 -22.34
N THR A 37 -9.57 3.34 -21.18
CA THR A 37 -9.06 4.21 -20.11
C THR A 37 -7.68 3.78 -19.62
N LYS A 38 -7.44 2.48 -19.40
CA LYS A 38 -6.10 1.95 -19.05
C LYS A 38 -5.05 2.27 -20.13
N THR A 39 -5.43 2.21 -21.40
CA THR A 39 -4.54 2.55 -22.50
C THR A 39 -4.18 4.04 -22.47
N ILE A 40 -5.16 4.91 -22.27
CA ILE A 40 -4.95 6.37 -22.15
C ILE A 40 -4.03 6.67 -20.97
N LEU A 41 -4.29 6.10 -19.80
CA LEU A 41 -3.49 6.29 -18.60
C LEU A 41 -2.04 5.83 -18.78
N LYS A 42 -1.82 4.69 -19.44
CA LYS A 42 -0.48 4.20 -19.75
C LYS A 42 0.31 5.18 -20.61
N GLU A 43 -0.28 5.70 -21.68
CA GLU A 43 0.37 6.66 -22.56
C GLU A 43 0.60 8.01 -21.87
N MET A 44 -0.35 8.45 -21.03
CA MET A 44 -0.14 9.62 -20.18
C MET A 44 1.05 9.40 -19.23
N ALA A 45 1.12 8.26 -18.55
CA ALA A 45 2.22 7.92 -17.64
C ALA A 45 3.57 7.93 -18.36
N GLU A 46 3.67 7.32 -19.54
CA GLU A 46 4.90 7.32 -20.35
C GLU A 46 5.32 8.74 -20.78
N ARG A 47 4.38 9.63 -21.05
CA ARG A 47 4.70 11.04 -21.36
C ARG A 47 5.19 11.79 -20.14
N TYR A 48 4.51 11.65 -19.00
CA TYR A 48 4.93 12.28 -17.76
C TYR A 48 6.31 11.82 -17.32
N GLU A 49 6.67 10.56 -17.58
CA GLU A 49 8.00 10.01 -17.30
C GLU A 49 9.09 10.68 -18.16
N LYS A 50 8.81 10.83 -19.48
CA LYS A 50 9.78 11.34 -20.46
C LYS A 50 9.91 12.86 -20.47
N GLU A 51 8.85 13.59 -20.09
CA GLU A 51 8.85 15.04 -20.07
C GLU A 51 9.55 15.58 -18.81
N ASP A 52 10.12 16.78 -18.96
CA ASP A 52 10.78 17.50 -17.84
C ASP A 52 9.72 18.10 -16.89
N ARG A 53 8.98 17.21 -16.25
CA ARG A 53 7.90 17.52 -15.29
C ARG A 53 8.27 17.06 -13.89
N GLY A 54 7.83 17.80 -12.88
CA GLY A 54 8.01 17.43 -11.46
C GLY A 54 6.97 16.46 -10.93
N ILE A 55 5.99 16.03 -11.76
CA ILE A 55 4.90 15.11 -11.38
C ILE A 55 4.90 13.88 -12.30
N ALA A 56 4.36 12.78 -11.79
CA ALA A 56 4.19 11.52 -12.51
C ALA A 56 2.80 10.93 -12.23
N LEU A 57 2.33 10.05 -13.12
CA LEU A 57 1.17 9.20 -12.85
C LEU A 57 1.65 7.89 -12.22
N THR A 58 1.20 7.63 -11.00
CA THR A 58 1.46 6.37 -10.31
C THR A 58 0.20 5.52 -10.32
N GLN A 59 0.32 4.29 -10.78
CA GLN A 59 -0.77 3.32 -10.81
C GLN A 59 -0.63 2.36 -9.63
N PHE A 60 -1.74 2.13 -8.92
CA PHE A 60 -1.89 1.17 -7.84
C PHE A 60 -3.02 0.23 -8.22
N ASP A 61 -2.76 -1.06 -8.38
CA ASP A 61 -3.75 -2.07 -8.73
C ASP A 61 -4.84 -1.56 -9.71
N ASN A 62 -5.99 -1.11 -9.19
CA ASN A 62 -7.12 -0.58 -9.96
C ASN A 62 -7.31 0.94 -9.85
N ALA A 63 -6.38 1.67 -9.25
CA ALA A 63 -6.43 3.11 -9.06
C ALA A 63 -5.21 3.82 -9.65
N VAL A 64 -5.31 5.12 -9.87
CA VAL A 64 -4.22 5.95 -10.36
C VAL A 64 -4.20 7.29 -9.64
N GLN A 65 -3.02 7.84 -9.43
CA GLN A 65 -2.81 9.12 -8.75
C GLN A 65 -1.74 9.96 -9.45
N LEU A 66 -1.89 11.29 -9.42
CA LEU A 66 -0.79 12.21 -9.69
C LEU A 66 0.09 12.35 -8.44
N CYS A 67 1.36 12.05 -8.57
CA CYS A 67 2.35 12.14 -7.51
C CYS A 67 3.52 13.04 -7.95
N THR A 68 4.26 13.59 -7.01
CA THR A 68 5.54 14.23 -7.30
C THR A 68 6.61 13.19 -7.61
N LYS A 69 7.50 13.48 -8.55
CA LYS A 69 8.66 12.61 -8.82
C LYS A 69 9.62 12.61 -7.63
N ALA A 70 10.29 11.48 -7.41
CA ALA A 70 11.20 11.31 -6.28
C ALA A 70 12.38 12.29 -6.26
N ASP A 71 12.88 12.68 -7.43
CA ASP A 71 13.94 13.67 -7.61
C ASP A 71 13.56 15.09 -7.19
N MET A 72 12.25 15.36 -7.05
CA MET A 72 11.75 16.64 -6.53
C MET A 72 11.76 16.72 -4.99
N TYR A 73 12.03 15.62 -4.29
CA TYR A 73 11.96 15.54 -2.83
C TYR A 73 12.80 16.60 -2.11
N GLU A 74 14.02 16.83 -2.56
CA GLU A 74 14.94 17.83 -1.98
C GLU A 74 14.39 19.27 -1.98
N TYR A 75 13.52 19.57 -2.92
CA TYR A 75 12.88 20.88 -3.04
C TYR A 75 11.63 20.94 -2.17
N LEU A 76 10.86 19.85 -2.14
CA LEU A 76 9.59 19.78 -1.42
C LEU A 76 9.78 19.86 0.11
N ILE A 77 10.81 19.22 0.66
CA ILE A 77 11.11 19.27 2.10
C ILE A 77 11.43 20.67 2.63
N LYS A 78 11.77 21.61 1.75
CA LYS A 78 12.03 23.01 2.14
C LYS A 78 10.74 23.78 2.45
N ILE A 79 9.61 23.33 1.93
CA ILE A 79 8.30 23.98 2.06
C ILE A 79 7.34 23.12 2.89
N ALA A 80 7.30 21.81 2.61
CA ALA A 80 6.46 20.87 3.34
C ALA A 80 7.11 20.51 4.68
N ARG A 81 6.29 20.41 5.73
CA ARG A 81 6.76 19.76 6.97
C ARG A 81 7.10 18.32 6.63
N ALA A 82 8.30 17.88 7.02
CA ALA A 82 8.69 16.48 6.85
C ALA A 82 7.57 15.56 7.39
N PRO A 83 7.13 14.56 6.62
CA PRO A 83 6.15 13.61 7.11
C PRO A 83 6.67 12.98 8.40
N ARG A 84 5.77 12.66 9.34
CA ARG A 84 6.17 11.97 10.58
C ARG A 84 6.96 10.73 10.20
N LYS A 85 8.18 10.62 10.73
CA LYS A 85 9.05 9.47 10.48
C LYS A 85 8.34 8.23 11.04
N MET A 86 7.86 7.37 10.16
CA MET A 86 7.34 6.06 10.57
C MET A 86 8.52 5.23 11.09
N THR A 87 8.47 4.87 12.36
CA THR A 87 9.45 3.95 12.93
C THR A 87 8.82 2.57 12.93
N LEU A 88 9.16 1.78 11.93
CA LEU A 88 8.77 0.36 11.86
C LEU A 88 9.88 -0.44 12.53
N THR A 89 9.60 -0.99 13.70
CA THR A 89 10.49 -1.95 14.37
C THR A 89 10.39 -3.31 13.68
N ASP A 90 11.35 -4.20 13.88
CA ASP A 90 11.36 -5.53 13.27
C ASP A 90 10.06 -6.29 13.59
N THR A 91 9.61 -6.24 14.83
CA THR A 91 8.32 -6.80 15.28
C THR A 91 7.11 -6.29 14.49
N VAL A 92 7.07 -4.99 14.16
CA VAL A 92 5.99 -4.38 13.38
C VAL A 92 6.10 -4.77 11.91
N LEU A 93 7.33 -4.84 11.36
CA LEU A 93 7.58 -5.28 9.99
C LEU A 93 7.22 -6.74 9.76
N GLU A 94 7.55 -7.63 10.70
CA GLU A 94 7.16 -9.04 10.66
C GLU A 94 5.63 -9.21 10.65
N THR A 95 4.94 -8.50 11.55
CA THR A 95 3.48 -8.52 11.60
C THR A 95 2.87 -8.02 10.29
N LEU A 96 3.41 -6.93 9.73
CA LEU A 96 2.99 -6.39 8.45
C LEU A 96 3.20 -7.38 7.30
N SER A 97 4.37 -8.05 7.27
CA SER A 97 4.68 -9.05 6.26
C SER A 97 3.68 -10.21 6.29
N ILE A 98 3.36 -10.73 7.47
CA ILE A 98 2.37 -11.82 7.60
C ILE A 98 1.01 -11.36 7.05
N ILE A 99 0.58 -10.14 7.37
CA ILE A 99 -0.70 -9.60 6.88
C ILE A 99 -0.64 -9.44 5.36
N ALA A 100 0.43 -8.86 4.81
CA ALA A 100 0.57 -8.62 3.36
C ALA A 100 0.48 -9.90 2.53
N TYR A 101 1.08 -10.99 3.03
CA TYR A 101 1.10 -12.26 2.29
C TYR A 101 -0.08 -13.19 2.56
N LYS A 102 -0.81 -13.00 3.66
CA LYS A 102 -1.89 -13.90 4.07
C LYS A 102 -3.28 -13.27 4.03
N GLN A 103 -3.37 -11.99 3.70
CA GLN A 103 -4.65 -11.27 3.68
C GLN A 103 -5.69 -11.91 2.75
N PRO A 104 -6.99 -11.90 3.13
CA PRO A 104 -7.52 -11.38 4.38
C PRO A 104 -7.22 -12.30 5.55
N VAL A 105 -6.71 -11.77 6.67
CA VAL A 105 -6.21 -12.55 7.82
C VAL A 105 -6.70 -11.98 9.15
N THR A 106 -7.00 -12.85 10.10
CA THR A 106 -7.39 -12.45 11.45
C THR A 106 -6.18 -12.27 12.37
N ARG A 107 -6.35 -11.50 13.47
CA ARG A 107 -5.31 -11.36 14.50
C ARG A 107 -4.81 -12.71 15.02
N VAL A 108 -5.73 -13.62 15.34
CA VAL A 108 -5.39 -14.95 15.88
C VAL A 108 -4.50 -15.74 14.91
N GLU A 109 -4.74 -15.63 13.61
CA GLU A 109 -3.91 -16.29 12.60
C GLU A 109 -2.52 -15.66 12.52
N VAL A 110 -2.43 -14.33 12.64
CA VAL A 110 -1.13 -13.62 12.69
C VAL A 110 -0.35 -14.05 13.94
N GLU A 111 -0.98 -14.05 15.13
CA GLU A 111 -0.38 -14.49 16.38
C GLU A 111 0.08 -15.94 16.33
N ARG A 112 -0.67 -16.81 15.65
CA ARG A 112 -0.28 -18.22 15.47
C ARG A 112 1.00 -18.36 14.65
N VAL A 113 1.23 -17.51 13.67
CA VAL A 113 2.46 -17.51 12.86
C VAL A 113 3.61 -16.94 13.66
N ARG A 114 3.38 -15.84 14.41
CA ARG A 114 4.40 -15.17 15.19
C ARG A 114 4.76 -15.89 16.50
N GLY A 115 3.85 -16.69 17.04
CA GLY A 115 4.01 -17.31 18.36
C GLY A 115 3.76 -16.38 19.57
N VAL A 116 3.53 -15.07 19.33
CA VAL A 116 3.36 -14.03 20.35
C VAL A 116 2.20 -13.10 20.04
N SER A 117 1.71 -12.35 21.06
CA SER A 117 0.67 -11.34 20.86
C SER A 117 1.16 -10.24 19.90
N CYS A 118 0.28 -9.82 18.99
CA CYS A 118 0.56 -8.78 18.01
C CYS A 118 -0.34 -7.54 18.14
N ASP A 119 -1.06 -7.38 19.25
CA ASP A 119 -1.98 -6.24 19.46
C ASP A 119 -1.31 -4.89 19.25
N HIS A 120 -0.14 -4.67 19.85
CA HIS A 120 0.58 -3.41 19.71
C HIS A 120 1.02 -3.17 18.26
N ALA A 121 1.52 -4.19 17.57
CA ALA A 121 1.96 -4.08 16.19
C ALA A 121 0.78 -3.78 15.25
N ILE A 122 -0.35 -4.48 15.39
CA ILE A 122 -1.56 -4.24 14.60
C ILE A 122 -2.08 -2.82 14.82
N ASN A 123 -2.19 -2.35 16.07
CA ASN A 123 -2.65 -1.00 16.36
C ASN A 123 -1.74 0.06 15.72
N LYS A 124 -0.44 -0.16 15.77
CA LYS A 124 0.54 0.75 15.16
C LYS A 124 0.45 0.76 13.62
N LEU A 125 0.22 -0.40 13.02
CA LEU A 125 0.03 -0.52 11.57
C LEU A 125 -1.26 0.15 11.10
N LEU A 126 -2.34 0.09 11.90
CA LEU A 126 -3.59 0.83 11.67
C LEU A 126 -3.36 2.34 11.82
N GLU A 127 -2.62 2.80 12.86
CA GLU A 127 -2.27 4.21 13.06
C GLU A 127 -1.46 4.78 11.88
N TYR A 128 -0.61 3.96 11.27
CA TYR A 128 0.19 4.34 10.10
C TYR A 128 -0.55 4.19 8.78
N ASP A 129 -1.80 3.74 8.82
CA ASP A 129 -2.60 3.45 7.63
C ASP A 129 -1.93 2.45 6.66
N LEU A 130 -1.12 1.52 7.20
CA LEU A 130 -0.48 0.47 6.41
C LEU A 130 -1.37 -0.76 6.25
N ILE A 131 -2.29 -0.97 7.20
CA ILE A 131 -3.33 -2.01 7.14
C ILE A 131 -4.70 -1.41 7.45
N THR A 132 -5.74 -2.11 7.04
CA THR A 132 -7.15 -1.74 7.30
C THR A 132 -7.98 -2.96 7.64
N GLU A 133 -9.16 -2.71 8.24
CA GLU A 133 -10.16 -3.73 8.49
C GLU A 133 -10.97 -4.00 7.22
N LEU A 134 -10.90 -5.22 6.68
CA LEU A 134 -11.63 -5.63 5.48
C LEU A 134 -13.04 -6.15 5.79
N GLY A 135 -13.34 -6.39 7.06
CA GLY A 135 -14.62 -6.94 7.52
C GLY A 135 -14.44 -7.93 8.66
N ARG A 136 -15.37 -8.87 8.80
CA ARG A 136 -15.36 -9.90 9.85
C ARG A 136 -15.49 -11.28 9.25
N LEU A 137 -14.71 -12.21 9.76
CA LEU A 137 -14.81 -13.62 9.40
C LEU A 137 -16.13 -14.21 9.95
N ASP A 138 -16.81 -15.01 9.16
CA ASP A 138 -18.00 -15.75 9.60
C ASP A 138 -17.59 -17.01 10.37
N ALA A 139 -17.19 -16.81 11.63
CA ALA A 139 -16.76 -17.82 12.56
C ALA A 139 -17.14 -17.42 14.00
N PRO A 140 -17.12 -18.32 14.99
CA PRO A 140 -17.38 -17.99 16.38
C PRO A 140 -16.54 -16.81 16.87
N GLY A 141 -17.19 -15.80 17.46
CA GLY A 141 -16.57 -14.56 17.89
C GLY A 141 -16.41 -13.50 16.79
N ARG A 142 -16.75 -13.81 15.52
CA ARG A 142 -16.70 -12.92 14.34
C ARG A 142 -15.46 -12.01 14.33
N PRO A 143 -14.24 -12.61 14.32
CA PRO A 143 -13.00 -11.84 14.39
C PRO A 143 -12.83 -10.91 13.18
N LEU A 144 -12.16 -9.76 13.39
CA LEU A 144 -11.81 -8.82 12.35
C LEU A 144 -10.82 -9.45 11.36
N LEU A 145 -11.00 -9.15 10.08
CA LEU A 145 -10.09 -9.46 8.98
C LEU A 145 -9.29 -8.21 8.61
N PHE A 146 -7.99 -8.37 8.48
CA PHE A 146 -7.06 -7.31 8.12
C PHE A 146 -6.48 -7.53 6.73
N GLY A 147 -6.18 -6.44 6.05
CA GLY A 147 -5.43 -6.40 4.80
C GLY A 147 -4.64 -5.12 4.67
N THR A 148 -3.77 -5.03 3.68
CA THR A 148 -2.95 -3.87 3.40
C THR A 148 -3.74 -2.78 2.68
N THR A 149 -3.23 -1.55 2.74
CA THR A 149 -3.80 -0.36 2.11
C THR A 149 -2.98 0.08 0.89
N GLU A 150 -3.45 1.09 0.16
CA GLU A 150 -2.63 1.76 -0.84
C GLU A 150 -1.41 2.46 -0.23
N GLN A 151 -1.52 2.94 1.01
CA GLN A 151 -0.37 3.53 1.72
C GLN A 151 0.75 2.51 1.92
N PHE A 152 0.42 1.24 2.16
CA PHE A 152 1.40 0.15 2.16
C PHE A 152 2.10 0.05 0.79
N LEU A 153 1.35 0.01 -0.32
CA LEU A 153 1.93 -0.09 -1.66
C LEU A 153 2.88 1.09 -1.94
N ARG A 154 2.49 2.30 -1.56
CA ARG A 154 3.34 3.51 -1.68
C ARG A 154 4.61 3.42 -0.85
N CYS A 155 4.51 3.01 0.41
CA CYS A 155 5.65 2.93 1.33
C CYS A 155 6.70 1.92 0.88
N PHE A 156 6.26 0.81 0.26
CA PHE A 156 7.14 -0.26 -0.21
C PHE A 156 7.50 -0.15 -1.69
N GLY A 157 6.97 0.85 -2.40
CA GLY A 157 7.29 1.13 -3.80
C GLY A 157 6.79 0.06 -4.77
N VAL A 158 5.74 -0.67 -4.41
CA VAL A 158 5.09 -1.70 -5.24
C VAL A 158 3.76 -1.17 -5.78
N LYS A 159 3.36 -1.64 -6.97
CA LYS A 159 2.11 -1.23 -7.61
C LYS A 159 0.94 -2.14 -7.25
N SER A 160 1.23 -3.38 -6.91
CA SER A 160 0.25 -4.38 -6.48
C SER A 160 0.89 -5.39 -5.52
N LEU A 161 0.06 -6.20 -4.87
CA LEU A 161 0.54 -7.29 -4.01
C LEU A 161 1.29 -8.38 -4.78
N GLU A 162 1.04 -8.51 -6.08
CA GLU A 162 1.70 -9.48 -6.96
C GLU A 162 3.18 -9.14 -7.20
N GLU A 163 3.56 -7.86 -7.00
CA GLU A 163 4.96 -7.41 -7.10
C GLU A 163 5.77 -7.69 -5.83
N LEU A 164 5.13 -8.19 -4.77
CA LEU A 164 5.85 -8.58 -3.55
C LEU A 164 6.77 -9.78 -3.84
N PRO A 165 7.99 -9.80 -3.29
CA PRO A 165 8.89 -10.93 -3.44
C PRO A 165 8.25 -12.25 -2.98
N GLU A 166 8.51 -13.35 -3.66
CA GLU A 166 8.05 -14.66 -3.17
C GLU A 166 8.68 -14.96 -1.80
N LEU A 167 7.84 -15.38 -0.84
CA LEU A 167 8.32 -15.76 0.49
C LEU A 167 9.20 -17.00 0.37
N ASN A 168 10.48 -16.84 0.69
CA ASN A 168 11.37 -17.98 0.83
C ASN A 168 10.99 -18.75 2.12
N PRO A 169 10.70 -20.08 2.04
CA PRO A 169 10.37 -20.89 3.21
C PRO A 169 11.41 -20.81 4.33
N VAL A 170 12.67 -20.61 4.01
CA VAL A 170 13.77 -20.42 4.97
C VAL A 170 13.59 -19.15 5.79
N GLN A 171 13.18 -18.05 5.18
CA GLN A 171 12.93 -16.78 5.89
C GLN A 171 11.74 -16.89 6.86
N LEU A 172 10.71 -17.64 6.52
CA LEU A 172 9.58 -17.89 7.41
C LEU A 172 9.99 -18.70 8.66
N GLU A 173 10.92 -19.61 8.55
CA GLU A 173 11.45 -20.36 9.68
C GLU A 173 12.40 -19.52 10.54
N GLU A 174 13.23 -18.69 9.92
CA GLU A 174 14.08 -17.72 10.60
C GLU A 174 13.25 -16.71 11.42
N PHE A 175 12.15 -16.19 10.86
CA PHE A 175 11.23 -15.30 11.60
C PHE A 175 10.58 -15.99 12.80
N LYS A 176 10.23 -17.27 12.71
CA LYS A 176 9.70 -18.02 13.86
C LYS A 176 10.73 -18.19 14.96
N GLN A 177 11.96 -18.56 14.61
CA GLN A 177 13.05 -18.75 15.56
C GLN A 177 13.45 -17.45 16.26
N GLN A 178 13.44 -16.32 15.54
CA GLN A 178 13.70 -14.99 16.11
C GLN A 178 12.60 -14.57 17.08
N ALA A 179 11.33 -14.77 16.72
CA ALA A 179 10.20 -14.48 17.61
C ALA A 179 10.22 -15.33 18.88
N GLU A 180 10.57 -16.62 18.80
CA GLU A 180 10.72 -17.50 19.96
C GLU A 180 11.88 -17.07 20.87
N ALA A 181 13.00 -16.62 20.29
CA ALA A 181 14.15 -16.11 21.04
C ALA A 181 13.84 -14.80 21.77
N GLU A 182 13.08 -13.89 21.18
CA GLU A 182 12.64 -12.64 21.84
C GLU A 182 11.74 -12.89 23.05
N VAL A 183 10.84 -13.89 22.96
CA VAL A 183 9.97 -14.29 24.08
C VAL A 183 10.79 -14.86 25.23
N GLN A 184 11.80 -15.67 24.92
CA GLN A 184 12.65 -16.28 25.92
C GLN A 184 13.50 -15.25 26.69
N LEU A 185 13.98 -14.22 25.97
CA LEU A 185 14.69 -13.08 26.57
C LEU A 185 13.79 -12.20 27.48
N GLN A 186 12.49 -12.09 27.18
CA GLN A 186 11.55 -11.32 28.01
C GLN A 186 11.10 -12.07 29.26
N LEU A 187 11.22 -13.40 29.31
CA LEU A 187 10.87 -14.23 30.46
C LEU A 187 12.02 -14.37 31.47
N GLU A 188 13.25 -13.98 31.09
CA GLU A 188 14.44 -14.03 31.95
C GLU A 188 14.77 -12.70 32.65
N VAL A 189 13.92 -11.67 32.45
CA VAL A 189 14.02 -10.35 33.11
C VAL A 189 12.87 -10.17 34.11
#